data_0f19956a5f0fd529f4a9cb3cebddb5cf
#
_entry.id   0f19956a5f0fd529f4a9cb3cebddb5cf
#
_cell.length_a   1.000
_cell.length_b   1.000
_cell.length_c   1.000
_cell.angle_alpha   90.00
_cell.angle_beta   90.00
_cell.angle_gamma   90.00
#
_symmetry.space_group_name_H-M   'P 1'
#
loop_
_entity.id
_entity.type
_entity.pdbx_description
1 polymer ?
#
loop_
_entity_poly.entity_id
_entity_poly.type
_entity_poly.pdbx_seq_one_letter_code
_entity_poly.pdbx_strand_id
1 'polypeptide(L)'
;SHVIDRLAEELADEYNTLSRDLVVTMVRESYAGLLRSAKIARHLVPLTERFARQRLTDLTRDRETGVPQVLFVCVQNAGRSQLAAALVNQMADGKVVARSAGSRPAPDVHPHVRSLLTQIEGEDAATERFPKPLTDEAVRAADVVITMGCGDVCPIIPGVRYEDWAVGDPALASVEGVEAIRDDIAARVRTLLDSLTSR
;
A
#
# COMPACT_ATOMS: atom_id res chain seq x y z
N SER A 1 0.75 13.64 21.20
CA SER A 1 1.27 12.55 22.03
C SER A 1 2.80 12.60 21.98
N HIS A 2 3.45 12.62 23.15
CA HIS A 2 4.91 12.70 23.26
C HIS A 2 5.65 11.61 22.46
N VAL A 3 5.03 10.43 22.30
CA VAL A 3 5.62 9.33 21.53
C VAL A 3 5.66 9.65 20.03
N ILE A 4 4.59 10.23 19.50
CA ILE A 4 4.53 10.64 18.08
C ILE A 4 5.48 11.82 17.81
N ASP A 5 5.59 12.75 18.74
CA ASP A 5 6.53 13.89 18.61
C ASP A 5 8.00 13.40 18.60
N ARG A 6 8.33 12.43 19.45
CA ARG A 6 9.66 11.80 19.44
C ARG A 6 9.93 11.06 18.11
N LEU A 7 8.97 10.27 17.64
CA LEU A 7 9.06 9.58 16.35
C LEU A 7 9.29 10.59 15.21
N ALA A 8 8.57 11.72 15.23
CA ALA A 8 8.73 12.76 14.22
C ALA A 8 10.13 13.34 14.20
N GLU A 9 10.73 13.57 15.37
CA GLU A 9 12.11 14.06 15.48
C GLU A 9 13.13 13.03 15.00
N GLU A 10 12.95 11.75 15.37
CA GLU A 10 13.82 10.66 14.92
C GLU A 10 13.80 10.52 13.39
N LEU A 11 12.62 10.55 12.78
CA LEU A 11 12.49 10.48 11.32
C LEU A 11 13.02 11.74 10.63
N ALA A 12 12.87 12.92 11.24
CA ALA A 12 13.45 14.16 10.70
C ALA A 12 14.98 14.11 10.65
N ASP A 13 15.61 13.47 11.63
CA ASP A 13 17.06 13.27 11.64
C ASP A 13 17.49 12.24 10.58
N GLU A 14 16.71 11.19 10.37
CA GLU A 14 16.99 10.14 9.39
C GLU A 14 16.79 10.62 7.94
N TYR A 15 15.69 11.31 7.67
CA TYR A 15 15.35 11.85 6.34
C TYR A 15 15.80 13.29 6.18
N ASN A 16 17.08 13.55 6.43
CA ASN A 16 17.65 14.88 6.51
C ASN A 16 17.77 15.65 5.18
N THR A 17 17.48 15.01 4.04
CA THR A 17 17.36 15.69 2.74
C THR A 17 16.02 16.41 2.59
N LEU A 18 15.05 16.12 3.45
CA LEU A 18 13.78 16.81 3.54
C LEU A 18 13.80 17.85 4.68
N SER A 19 12.97 18.88 4.58
CA SER A 19 12.86 19.84 5.67
C SER A 19 12.27 19.15 6.93
N ARG A 20 12.76 19.54 8.09
CA ARG A 20 12.27 19.02 9.38
C ARG A 20 10.76 19.21 9.53
N ASP A 21 10.26 20.40 9.18
CA ASP A 21 8.85 20.72 9.26
C ASP A 21 7.99 19.81 8.38
N LEU A 22 8.47 19.48 7.18
CA LEU A 22 7.79 18.56 6.28
C LEU A 22 7.70 17.16 6.90
N VAL A 23 8.81 16.63 7.41
CA VAL A 23 8.85 15.31 8.04
C VAL A 23 7.92 15.25 9.25
N VAL A 24 7.96 16.24 10.11
CA VAL A 24 7.09 16.34 11.29
C VAL A 24 5.61 16.36 10.88
N THR A 25 5.27 17.16 9.87
CA THR A 25 3.90 17.23 9.32
C THR A 25 3.46 15.88 8.78
N MET A 26 4.30 15.21 8.01
CA MET A 26 4.01 13.89 7.44
C MET A 26 3.75 12.84 8.52
N VAL A 27 4.53 12.82 9.59
CA VAL A 27 4.33 11.89 10.71
C VAL A 27 3.00 12.15 11.41
N ARG A 28 2.70 13.41 11.70
CA ARG A 28 1.44 13.80 12.36
C ARG A 28 0.22 13.49 11.51
N GLU A 29 0.26 13.77 10.21
CA GLU A 29 -0.80 13.43 9.27
C GLU A 29 -0.98 11.91 9.15
N SER A 30 0.09 11.15 9.12
CA SER A 30 0.06 9.68 9.08
C SER A 30 -0.63 9.12 10.33
N TYR A 31 -0.28 9.63 11.50
CA TYR A 31 -0.93 9.27 12.76
C TYR A 31 -2.43 9.61 12.74
N ALA A 32 -2.77 10.83 12.35
CA ALA A 32 -4.17 11.26 12.29
C ALA A 32 -4.98 10.46 11.27
N GLY A 33 -4.38 10.11 10.14
CA GLY A 33 -5.00 9.29 9.10
C GLY A 33 -5.32 7.88 9.60
N LEU A 34 -4.38 7.23 10.25
CA LEU A 34 -4.56 5.89 10.81
C LEU A 34 -5.53 5.90 12.01
N LEU A 35 -5.49 6.94 12.83
CA LEU A 35 -6.38 7.07 14.00
C LEU A 35 -7.86 7.09 13.60
N ARG A 36 -8.19 7.67 12.44
CA ARG A 36 -9.58 7.73 11.96
C ARG A 36 -10.18 6.35 11.65
N SER A 37 -9.36 5.39 11.25
CA SER A 37 -9.82 4.03 10.91
C SER A 37 -9.51 2.98 11.97
N ALA A 38 -8.67 3.30 12.96
CA ALA A 38 -8.23 2.34 13.97
C ALA A 38 -9.34 2.04 15.01
N LYS A 39 -9.61 0.75 15.23
CA LYS A 39 -10.45 0.28 16.33
C LYS A 39 -9.67 0.08 17.64
N ILE A 40 -8.36 -0.12 17.54
CA ILE A 40 -7.49 -0.44 18.67
C ILE A 40 -6.25 0.44 18.60
N ALA A 41 -6.06 1.29 19.60
CA ALA A 41 -4.93 2.22 19.66
C ALA A 41 -3.55 1.55 19.92
N ARG A 42 -3.57 0.26 20.32
CA ARG A 42 -2.38 -0.44 20.82
C ARG A 42 -1.21 -0.54 19.81
N HIS A 43 -1.52 -0.62 18.53
CA HIS A 43 -0.51 -0.73 17.47
C HIS A 43 -0.34 0.54 16.66
N LEU A 44 -0.94 1.64 17.08
CA LEU A 44 -1.03 2.85 16.29
C LEU A 44 0.34 3.51 16.07
N VAL A 45 1.22 3.48 17.06
CA VAL A 45 2.56 4.06 16.94
C VAL A 45 3.44 3.30 15.94
N PRO A 46 3.59 1.95 16.04
CA PRO A 46 4.32 1.19 15.03
C PRO A 46 3.74 1.32 13.62
N LEU A 47 2.42 1.33 13.49
CA LEU A 47 1.77 1.53 12.18
C LEU A 47 2.00 2.93 11.63
N THR A 48 1.99 3.94 12.48
CA THR A 48 2.32 5.32 12.11
C THR A 48 3.75 5.42 11.58
N GLU A 49 4.70 4.78 12.26
CA GLU A 49 6.09 4.75 11.81
C GLU A 49 6.23 4.11 10.43
N ARG A 50 5.63 2.93 10.22
CA ARG A 50 5.67 2.25 8.92
C ARG A 50 5.05 3.09 7.82
N PHE A 51 3.89 3.66 8.08
CA PHE A 51 3.19 4.50 7.09
C PHE A 51 3.96 5.78 6.78
N ALA A 52 4.48 6.46 7.79
CA ALA A 52 5.30 7.66 7.61
C ALA A 52 6.58 7.37 6.82
N ARG A 53 7.29 6.28 7.15
CA ARG A 53 8.49 5.86 6.40
C ARG A 53 8.19 5.60 4.93
N GLN A 54 7.09 4.92 4.65
CA GLN A 54 6.65 4.66 3.28
C GLN A 54 6.38 5.96 2.52
N ARG A 55 5.65 6.91 3.13
CA ARG A 55 5.36 8.22 2.54
C ARG A 55 6.64 9.03 2.28
N LEU A 56 7.56 9.03 3.23
CA LEU A 56 8.85 9.75 3.09
C LEU A 56 9.73 9.12 2.01
N THR A 57 9.77 7.79 1.92
CA THR A 57 10.46 7.07 0.85
C THR A 57 9.86 7.40 -0.51
N ASP A 58 8.54 7.46 -0.62
CA ASP A 58 7.85 7.85 -1.86
C ASP A 58 8.20 9.28 -2.29
N LEU A 59 8.29 10.22 -1.34
CA LEU A 59 8.71 11.60 -1.64
C LEU A 59 10.14 11.71 -2.16
N THR A 60 11.03 10.84 -1.71
CA THR A 60 12.47 10.87 -2.08
C THR A 60 12.80 9.94 -3.24
N ARG A 61 11.80 9.22 -3.78
CA ARG A 61 12.02 8.25 -4.84
C ARG A 61 12.41 8.93 -6.15
N ASP A 62 13.50 8.44 -6.74
CA ASP A 62 13.87 8.75 -8.11
C ASP A 62 13.23 7.72 -9.07
N ARG A 63 12.29 8.17 -9.90
CA ARG A 63 11.57 7.31 -10.84
C ARG A 63 12.42 6.84 -12.01
N GLU A 64 13.51 7.55 -12.33
CA GLU A 64 14.33 7.21 -13.49
C GLU A 64 15.34 6.11 -13.19
N THR A 65 15.82 6.02 -11.94
CA THR A 65 16.90 5.11 -11.54
C THR A 65 16.45 3.94 -10.66
N GLY A 66 15.25 4.01 -10.10
CA GLY A 66 14.69 2.98 -9.22
C GLY A 66 14.05 1.81 -9.99
N VAL A 67 13.81 0.69 -9.29
CA VAL A 67 12.97 -0.38 -9.83
C VAL A 67 11.55 0.13 -10.05
N PRO A 68 10.78 -0.43 -11.03
CA PRO A 68 9.39 -0.05 -11.23
C PRO A 68 8.55 -0.22 -9.95
N GLN A 69 7.68 0.74 -9.69
CA GLN A 69 6.77 0.73 -8.54
C GLN A 69 5.32 0.74 -8.99
N VAL A 70 4.54 -0.17 -8.47
CA VAL A 70 3.11 -0.31 -8.74
C VAL A 70 2.31 0.04 -7.47
N LEU A 71 1.30 0.89 -7.62
CA LEU A 71 0.36 1.19 -6.55
C LEU A 71 -0.99 0.56 -6.86
N PHE A 72 -1.44 -0.33 -5.99
CA PHE A 72 -2.77 -0.92 -6.04
C PHE A 72 -3.73 -0.16 -5.13
N VAL A 73 -4.86 0.27 -5.67
CA VAL A 73 -5.87 1.04 -4.94
C VAL A 73 -7.22 0.35 -5.01
N CYS A 74 -7.81 0.10 -3.86
CA CYS A 74 -9.20 -0.32 -3.74
C CYS A 74 -9.92 0.56 -2.71
N VAL A 75 -11.16 0.25 -2.34
CA VAL A 75 -11.90 1.09 -1.40
C VAL A 75 -11.33 0.96 0.01
N GLN A 76 -11.29 -0.24 0.56
CA GLN A 76 -10.97 -0.49 1.97
C GLN A 76 -9.50 -0.79 2.26
N ASN A 77 -8.72 -1.12 1.24
CA ASN A 77 -7.34 -1.62 1.40
C ASN A 77 -7.26 -2.80 2.42
N ALA A 78 -8.29 -3.62 2.42
CA ALA A 78 -8.45 -4.75 3.33
C ALA A 78 -8.47 -6.10 2.62
N GLY A 79 -8.48 -6.12 1.29
CA GLY A 79 -8.58 -7.34 0.49
C GLY A 79 -7.80 -7.27 -0.82
N ARG A 80 -8.45 -6.81 -1.89
CA ARG A 80 -7.94 -6.85 -3.27
C ARG A 80 -6.56 -6.24 -3.44
N SER A 81 -6.37 -5.01 -2.99
CA SER A 81 -5.09 -4.30 -3.14
C SER A 81 -3.99 -4.90 -2.28
N GLN A 82 -4.31 -5.44 -1.11
CA GLN A 82 -3.36 -6.14 -0.25
C GLN A 82 -2.88 -7.45 -0.92
N LEU A 83 -3.80 -8.24 -1.46
CA LEU A 83 -3.47 -9.47 -2.20
C LEU A 83 -2.60 -9.16 -3.42
N ALA A 84 -2.97 -8.16 -4.21
CA ALA A 84 -2.21 -7.78 -5.40
C ALA A 84 -0.79 -7.35 -5.06
N ALA A 85 -0.61 -6.51 -4.05
CA ALA A 85 0.72 -6.07 -3.62
C ALA A 85 1.58 -7.23 -3.10
N ALA A 86 1.02 -8.14 -2.32
CA ALA A 86 1.73 -9.33 -1.82
C ALA A 86 2.16 -10.25 -2.98
N LEU A 87 1.29 -10.47 -3.96
CA LEU A 87 1.60 -11.30 -5.13
C LEU A 87 2.70 -10.68 -6.00
N VAL A 88 2.68 -9.37 -6.23
CA VAL A 88 3.76 -8.69 -6.95
C VAL A 88 5.08 -8.85 -6.21
N ASN A 89 5.11 -8.57 -4.91
CA ASN A 89 6.33 -8.65 -4.12
C ASN A 89 6.89 -10.08 -4.08
N GLN A 90 6.03 -11.10 -4.06
CA GLN A 90 6.45 -12.50 -4.13
C GLN A 90 6.99 -12.87 -5.51
N MET A 91 6.25 -12.53 -6.59
CA MET A 91 6.57 -12.98 -7.95
C MET A 91 7.70 -12.19 -8.60
N ALA A 92 7.86 -10.92 -8.23
CA ALA A 92 8.82 -10.03 -8.89
C ALA A 92 10.25 -10.17 -8.38
N ASP A 93 10.45 -10.81 -7.23
CA ASP A 93 11.77 -11.07 -6.64
C ASP A 93 12.67 -9.82 -6.61
N GLY A 94 12.12 -8.71 -6.12
CA GLY A 94 12.82 -7.44 -6.01
C GLY A 94 12.91 -6.60 -7.30
N LYS A 95 12.46 -7.12 -8.44
CA LYS A 95 12.50 -6.40 -9.74
C LYS A 95 11.39 -5.38 -9.91
N VAL A 96 10.33 -5.49 -9.12
CA VAL A 96 9.20 -4.56 -9.05
C VAL A 96 8.79 -4.44 -7.59
N VAL A 97 8.49 -3.25 -7.14
CA VAL A 97 7.99 -2.98 -5.80
C VAL A 97 6.51 -2.64 -5.88
N ALA A 98 5.70 -3.23 -5.01
CA ALA A 98 4.27 -2.93 -4.92
C ALA A 98 3.91 -2.26 -3.60
N ARG A 99 3.03 -1.27 -3.71
CA ARG A 99 2.36 -0.58 -2.60
C ARG A 99 0.86 -0.78 -2.73
N SER A 100 0.14 -0.58 -1.65
CA SER A 100 -1.33 -0.61 -1.66
C SER A 100 -1.91 0.52 -0.82
N ALA A 101 -3.12 0.95 -1.17
CA ALA A 101 -3.83 2.00 -0.45
C ALA A 101 -5.34 1.86 -0.64
N GLY A 102 -6.11 2.54 0.19
CA GLY A 102 -7.57 2.58 0.10
C GLY A 102 -8.12 3.99 0.13
N SER A 103 -9.20 4.23 -0.60
CA SER A 103 -9.94 5.49 -0.55
C SER A 103 -10.70 5.67 0.77
N ARG A 104 -11.10 4.55 1.41
CA ARG A 104 -11.72 4.49 2.73
C ARG A 104 -11.14 3.29 3.49
N PRO A 105 -9.97 3.42 4.11
CA PRO A 105 -9.34 2.28 4.78
C PRO A 105 -10.23 1.66 5.83
N ALA A 106 -10.31 0.32 5.83
CA ALA A 106 -10.95 -0.45 6.89
C ALA A 106 -10.06 -0.46 8.15
N PRO A 107 -10.62 -0.84 9.32
CA PRO A 107 -9.84 -0.94 10.55
C PRO A 107 -8.77 -2.03 10.52
N ASP A 108 -8.98 -3.10 9.75
CA ASP A 108 -8.06 -4.23 9.60
C ASP A 108 -8.27 -4.95 8.27
N VAL A 109 -7.31 -5.77 7.89
CA VAL A 109 -7.41 -6.68 6.75
C VAL A 109 -8.47 -7.75 7.03
N HIS A 110 -9.23 -8.14 6.00
CA HIS A 110 -10.24 -9.21 6.15
C HIS A 110 -9.58 -10.53 6.59
N PRO A 111 -10.20 -11.27 7.53
CA PRO A 111 -9.59 -12.49 8.08
C PRO A 111 -9.25 -13.55 7.02
N HIS A 112 -10.13 -13.77 6.03
CA HIS A 112 -9.86 -14.72 4.94
C HIS A 112 -8.72 -14.26 4.04
N VAL A 113 -8.61 -12.96 3.81
CA VAL A 113 -7.50 -12.36 3.05
C VAL A 113 -6.19 -12.50 3.82
N ARG A 114 -6.20 -12.27 5.13
CA ARG A 114 -5.01 -12.42 5.97
C ARG A 114 -4.47 -13.85 5.93
N SER A 115 -5.33 -14.86 5.91
CA SER A 115 -4.92 -16.26 5.75
C SER A 115 -4.23 -16.48 4.40
N LEU A 116 -4.74 -15.92 3.32
CA LEU A 116 -4.10 -15.99 2.00
C LEU A 116 -2.77 -15.23 1.96
N LEU A 117 -2.69 -14.07 2.58
CA LEU A 117 -1.43 -13.31 2.70
C LEU A 117 -0.36 -14.13 3.39
N THR A 118 -0.71 -14.85 4.45
CA THR A 118 0.20 -15.76 5.15
C THR A 118 0.72 -16.86 4.21
N GLN A 119 -0.14 -17.42 3.38
CA GLN A 119 0.27 -18.43 2.37
C GLN A 119 1.18 -17.84 1.29
N ILE A 120 0.96 -16.58 0.90
CA ILE A 120 1.72 -15.92 -0.17
C ILE A 120 3.11 -15.50 0.32
N GLU A 121 3.19 -14.82 1.46
CA GLU A 121 4.41 -14.11 1.88
C GLU A 121 4.94 -14.52 3.28
N GLY A 122 4.27 -15.45 3.95
CA GLY A 122 4.63 -15.88 5.30
C GLY A 122 3.91 -15.10 6.40
N GLU A 123 3.93 -15.64 7.62
CA GLU A 123 3.20 -15.10 8.77
C GLU A 123 3.71 -13.72 9.19
N ASP A 124 5.03 -13.52 9.24
CA ASP A 124 5.62 -12.26 9.69
C ASP A 124 5.24 -11.10 8.76
N ALA A 125 5.41 -11.27 7.46
CA ALA A 125 5.05 -10.25 6.46
C ALA A 125 3.54 -9.99 6.45
N ALA A 126 2.73 -11.05 6.50
CA ALA A 126 1.27 -10.92 6.51
C ALA A 126 0.76 -10.18 7.75
N THR A 127 1.36 -10.42 8.92
CA THR A 127 1.00 -9.75 10.17
C THR A 127 1.31 -8.24 10.14
N GLU A 128 2.31 -7.83 9.38
CA GLU A 128 2.70 -6.43 9.24
C GLU A 128 1.81 -5.63 8.30
N ARG A 129 0.97 -6.29 7.52
CA ARG A 129 0.06 -5.59 6.59
C ARG A 129 -1.09 -4.94 7.33
N PHE A 130 -1.40 -3.71 6.93
CA PHE A 130 -2.47 -2.91 7.50
C PHE A 130 -3.13 -2.03 6.43
N PRO A 131 -4.43 -1.74 6.55
CA PRO A 131 -5.09 -0.78 5.69
C PRO A 131 -4.55 0.64 5.94
N LYS A 132 -4.34 1.38 4.87
CA LYS A 132 -3.82 2.74 4.91
C LYS A 132 -4.46 3.61 3.83
N PRO A 133 -4.60 4.93 4.10
CA PRO A 133 -5.23 5.84 3.16
C PRO A 133 -4.36 6.08 1.92
N LEU A 134 -5.04 6.33 0.81
CA LEU A 134 -4.42 6.81 -0.43
C LEU A 134 -3.84 8.21 -0.21
N THR A 135 -2.63 8.44 -0.69
CA THR A 135 -1.94 9.73 -0.61
C THR A 135 -1.44 10.17 -1.97
N ASP A 136 -1.28 11.49 -2.17
CA ASP A 136 -0.78 12.04 -3.43
C ASP A 136 0.65 11.60 -3.73
N GLU A 137 1.51 11.56 -2.73
CA GLU A 137 2.91 11.12 -2.90
C GLU A 137 3.01 9.66 -3.33
N ALA A 138 2.11 8.78 -2.88
CA ALA A 138 2.08 7.38 -3.32
C ALA A 138 1.74 7.27 -4.81
N VAL A 139 0.77 8.06 -5.28
CA VAL A 139 0.41 8.11 -6.70
C VAL A 139 1.56 8.68 -7.54
N ARG A 140 2.17 9.76 -7.09
CA ARG A 140 3.30 10.41 -7.80
C ARG A 140 4.54 9.53 -7.89
N ALA A 141 4.79 8.72 -6.86
CA ALA A 141 5.91 7.79 -6.83
C ALA A 141 5.70 6.55 -7.70
N ALA A 142 4.46 6.23 -8.07
CA ALA A 142 4.15 5.04 -8.85
C ALA A 142 4.45 5.21 -10.35
N ASP A 143 4.95 4.17 -10.98
CA ASP A 143 5.01 4.07 -12.44
C ASP A 143 3.67 3.62 -13.01
N VAL A 144 2.97 2.75 -12.29
CA VAL A 144 1.65 2.24 -12.63
C VAL A 144 0.74 2.31 -11.42
N VAL A 145 -0.45 2.85 -11.59
CA VAL A 145 -1.54 2.81 -10.60
C VAL A 145 -2.63 1.89 -11.13
N ILE A 146 -3.00 0.90 -10.32
CA ILE A 146 -4.04 -0.06 -10.64
C ILE A 146 -5.18 0.10 -9.66
N THR A 147 -6.33 0.51 -10.17
CA THR A 147 -7.55 0.69 -9.37
C THR A 147 -8.42 -0.57 -9.42
N MET A 148 -9.03 -0.90 -8.30
CA MET A 148 -9.91 -2.06 -8.16
C MET A 148 -11.18 -1.66 -7.41
N GLY A 149 -12.11 -1.03 -8.13
CA GLY A 149 -13.41 -0.65 -7.58
C GLY A 149 -13.44 0.65 -6.77
N CYS A 150 -12.38 1.46 -6.79
CA CYS A 150 -12.36 2.76 -6.12
C CYS A 150 -12.93 3.92 -6.97
N GLY A 151 -13.28 3.65 -8.24
CA GLY A 151 -13.87 4.65 -9.13
C GLY A 151 -12.95 5.84 -9.40
N ASP A 152 -13.54 7.03 -9.48
CA ASP A 152 -12.84 8.26 -9.86
C ASP A 152 -12.13 8.97 -8.69
N VAL A 153 -11.97 8.30 -7.57
CA VAL A 153 -11.37 8.92 -6.35
C VAL A 153 -9.86 9.03 -6.45
N CYS A 154 -9.23 8.23 -7.32
CA CYS A 154 -7.78 8.28 -7.49
C CYS A 154 -7.38 9.49 -8.33
N PRO A 155 -6.47 10.37 -7.85
CA PRO A 155 -6.02 11.52 -8.63
C PRO A 155 -5.25 11.06 -9.88
N ILE A 156 -5.52 11.71 -11.02
CA ILE A 156 -4.82 11.44 -12.28
C ILE A 156 -3.62 12.38 -12.38
N ILE A 157 -2.42 11.82 -12.38
CA ILE A 157 -1.18 12.55 -12.46
C ILE A 157 -0.50 12.28 -13.81
N PRO A 158 -0.10 13.31 -14.57
CA PRO A 158 0.61 13.12 -15.84
C PRO A 158 1.90 12.31 -15.67
N GLY A 159 2.17 11.41 -16.62
CA GLY A 159 3.35 10.54 -16.60
C GLY A 159 3.19 9.25 -15.82
N VAL A 160 2.06 9.04 -15.15
CA VAL A 160 1.71 7.80 -14.46
C VAL A 160 0.76 6.99 -15.35
N ARG A 161 1.06 5.71 -15.55
CA ARG A 161 0.17 4.76 -16.24
C ARG A 161 -0.94 4.32 -15.31
N TYR A 162 -2.18 4.29 -15.80
CA TYR A 162 -3.35 3.85 -15.04
C TYR A 162 -4.00 2.64 -15.69
N GLU A 163 -4.39 1.66 -14.88
CA GLU A 163 -5.22 0.53 -15.27
C GLU A 163 -6.35 0.36 -14.25
N ASP A 164 -7.48 -0.16 -14.69
CA ASP A 164 -8.56 -0.56 -13.81
C ASP A 164 -8.80 -2.07 -13.96
N TRP A 165 -8.76 -2.80 -12.84
CA TRP A 165 -9.00 -4.23 -12.81
C TRP A 165 -10.38 -4.52 -12.21
N ALA A 166 -11.26 -5.07 -13.01
CA ALA A 166 -12.57 -5.53 -12.55
C ALA A 166 -12.41 -6.88 -11.82
N VAL A 167 -12.16 -6.80 -10.51
CA VAL A 167 -11.94 -7.96 -9.63
C VAL A 167 -13.04 -8.01 -8.57
N GLY A 168 -13.52 -9.21 -8.25
CA GLY A 168 -14.52 -9.41 -7.21
C GLY A 168 -14.07 -8.90 -5.83
N ASP A 169 -15.05 -8.56 -4.99
CA ASP A 169 -14.79 -8.08 -3.63
C ASP A 169 -14.72 -9.26 -2.65
N PRO A 170 -13.55 -9.49 -1.99
CA PRO A 170 -13.40 -10.58 -1.02
C PRO A 170 -14.34 -10.46 0.19
N ALA A 171 -14.77 -9.25 0.54
CA ALA A 171 -15.70 -9.02 1.65
C ALA A 171 -17.09 -9.64 1.42
N LEU A 172 -17.46 -9.85 0.14
CA LEU A 172 -18.76 -10.38 -0.28
C LEU A 172 -18.67 -11.84 -0.72
N ALA A 173 -17.51 -12.46 -0.66
CA ALA A 173 -17.25 -13.79 -1.18
C ALA A 173 -17.17 -14.84 -0.06
N SER A 174 -17.46 -16.10 -0.42
CA SER A 174 -17.14 -17.29 0.40
C SER A 174 -15.61 -17.51 0.47
N VAL A 175 -15.15 -18.46 1.28
CA VAL A 175 -13.73 -18.83 1.33
C VAL A 175 -13.20 -19.26 -0.03
N GLU A 176 -13.94 -20.09 -0.75
CA GLU A 176 -13.60 -20.53 -2.11
C GLU A 176 -13.64 -19.36 -3.11
N GLY A 177 -14.59 -18.44 -2.92
CA GLY A 177 -14.68 -17.22 -3.72
C GLY A 177 -13.48 -16.29 -3.52
N VAL A 178 -12.95 -16.19 -2.30
CA VAL A 178 -11.76 -15.40 -2.01
C VAL A 178 -10.53 -16.03 -2.68
N GLU A 179 -10.41 -17.35 -2.70
CA GLU A 179 -9.33 -18.05 -3.42
C GLU A 179 -9.39 -17.81 -4.92
N ALA A 180 -10.60 -17.84 -5.49
CA ALA A 180 -10.82 -17.55 -6.92
C ALA A 180 -10.44 -16.10 -7.25
N ILE A 181 -10.75 -15.15 -6.39
CA ILE A 181 -10.33 -13.75 -6.53
C ILE A 181 -8.80 -13.63 -6.49
N ARG A 182 -8.14 -14.32 -5.55
CA ARG A 182 -6.67 -14.38 -5.51
C ARG A 182 -6.10 -14.91 -6.82
N ASP A 183 -6.65 -15.98 -7.37
CA ASP A 183 -6.16 -16.59 -8.61
C ASP A 183 -6.35 -15.67 -9.82
N ASP A 184 -7.46 -14.93 -9.88
CA ASP A 184 -7.69 -13.90 -10.90
C ASP A 184 -6.64 -12.78 -10.79
N ILE A 185 -6.42 -12.26 -9.59
CA ILE A 185 -5.40 -11.24 -9.35
C ILE A 185 -4.01 -11.76 -9.73
N ALA A 186 -3.67 -13.00 -9.36
CA ALA A 186 -2.38 -13.61 -9.68
C ALA A 186 -2.14 -13.69 -11.18
N ALA A 187 -3.16 -14.05 -11.98
CA ALA A 187 -3.07 -14.08 -13.44
C ALA A 187 -2.81 -12.68 -14.02
N ARG A 188 -3.49 -11.67 -13.51
CA ARG A 188 -3.30 -10.26 -13.92
C ARG A 188 -1.92 -9.73 -13.52
N VAL A 189 -1.43 -10.10 -12.35
CA VAL A 189 -0.09 -9.74 -11.87
C VAL A 189 0.98 -10.32 -12.80
N ARG A 190 0.87 -11.57 -13.23
CA ARG A 190 1.83 -12.18 -14.18
C ARG A 190 1.93 -11.37 -15.47
N THR A 191 0.80 -11.00 -16.06
CA THR A 191 0.76 -10.17 -17.28
C THR A 191 1.38 -8.79 -17.03
N LEU A 192 1.08 -8.16 -15.90
CA LEU A 192 1.65 -6.88 -15.52
C LEU A 192 3.18 -6.95 -15.39
N LEU A 193 3.69 -7.95 -14.70
CA LEU A 193 5.13 -8.13 -14.48
C LEU A 193 5.86 -8.36 -15.82
N ASP A 194 5.29 -9.13 -16.73
CA ASP A 194 5.85 -9.31 -18.07
C ASP A 194 6.00 -7.97 -18.80
N SER A 195 5.03 -7.07 -18.66
CA SER A 195 5.08 -5.74 -19.27
C SER A 195 6.11 -4.80 -18.63
N LEU A 196 6.46 -5.01 -17.36
CA LEU A 196 7.38 -4.14 -16.61
C LEU A 196 8.82 -4.65 -16.62
N THR A 197 9.06 -5.93 -16.82
CA THR A 197 10.38 -6.56 -16.72
C THR A 197 10.97 -6.97 -18.07
N SER A 198 10.24 -6.80 -19.17
CA SER A 198 10.67 -7.18 -20.54
C SER A 198 11.46 -6.10 -21.28
N ARG A 199 12.02 -5.09 -20.57
CA ARG A 199 12.86 -4.04 -21.14
C ARG A 199 14.34 -4.30 -20.93
#